data_ac56228195bb774b17814990515778f7
#
_entry.id   ac56228195bb774b17814990515778f7
#
_cell.length_a   1.000
_cell.length_b   1.000
_cell.length_c   1.000
_cell.angle_alpha   90.00
_cell.angle_beta   90.00
_cell.angle_gamma   90.00
#
_symmetry.space_group_name_H-M   'P 1'
#
loop_
_entity.id
_entity.type
_entity.pdbx_description
1 polymer ?
#
loop_
_entity_poly.entity_id
_entity_poly.type
_entity_poly.pdbx_seq_one_letter_code
_entity_poly.pdbx_strand_id
1 'polypeptide(L)'
;KLIVSRTDTLGIITQCNPSFVDMSGYTEAEIIGQPHCILRHPDMPAAAFRDLWDTVKAGRQWNGYVKNLRKDGGHYWVYATVVPNIRDGQIVGFTSVRREPSREKVIAAEAHYRSLNGS
;
A
#
# COMPACT_ATOMS: atom_id res chain seq x y z
N LYS A 1 4.54 1.32 15.02
CA LYS A 1 5.44 0.48 14.19
C LYS A 1 5.30 0.86 12.73
N LEU A 2 6.43 0.90 12.03
CA LEU A 2 6.42 1.15 10.60
C LEU A 2 6.38 -0.16 9.83
N ILE A 3 5.51 -0.20 8.83
CA ILE A 3 5.43 -1.33 7.90
C ILE A 3 6.14 -0.88 6.63
N VAL A 4 7.20 -1.59 6.24
CA VAL A 4 8.03 -1.18 5.10
C VAL A 4 8.08 -2.31 4.09
N SER A 5 7.91 -1.97 2.81
CA SER A 5 8.10 -2.90 1.71
C SER A 5 8.72 -2.20 0.51
N ARG A 6 9.40 -2.99 -0.32
CA ARG A 6 9.93 -2.53 -1.61
C ARG A 6 9.40 -3.42 -2.70
N THR A 7 9.19 -2.82 -3.85
CA THR A 7 8.77 -3.54 -5.05
C THR A 7 9.69 -3.22 -6.22
N ASP A 8 9.61 -4.03 -7.26
CA ASP A 8 10.19 -3.68 -8.55
C ASP A 8 9.25 -2.71 -9.30
N THR A 9 9.57 -2.41 -10.55
CA THR A 9 8.78 -1.47 -11.36
C THR A 9 7.41 -2.01 -11.75
N LEU A 10 7.19 -3.32 -11.61
CA LEU A 10 5.92 -3.97 -11.91
C LEU A 10 5.03 -4.09 -10.67
N GLY A 11 5.52 -3.62 -9.52
CA GLY A 11 4.77 -3.74 -8.27
C GLY A 11 4.91 -5.07 -7.56
N ILE A 12 5.88 -5.89 -7.97
CA ILE A 12 6.16 -7.17 -7.32
C ILE A 12 7.02 -6.92 -6.08
N ILE A 13 6.60 -7.46 -4.94
CA ILE A 13 7.27 -7.25 -3.66
C ILE A 13 8.61 -7.98 -3.65
N THR A 14 9.69 -7.24 -3.39
CA THR A 14 11.05 -7.77 -3.34
C THR A 14 11.61 -7.80 -1.93
N GLN A 15 11.11 -6.94 -1.02
CA GLN A 15 11.54 -6.88 0.37
C GLN A 15 10.38 -6.45 1.25
N CYS A 16 10.34 -6.96 2.48
CA CYS A 16 9.40 -6.50 3.50
C CYS A 16 10.04 -6.65 4.87
N ASN A 17 9.57 -5.85 5.84
CA ASN A 17 10.08 -5.94 7.21
C ASN A 17 9.17 -6.83 8.08
N PRO A 18 9.63 -7.22 9.30
CA PRO A 18 8.83 -8.07 10.18
C PRO A 18 7.45 -7.52 10.52
N SER A 19 7.30 -6.20 10.64
CA SER A 19 5.99 -5.59 10.91
C SER A 19 5.00 -5.86 9.78
N PHE A 20 5.46 -5.90 8.53
CA PHE A 20 4.63 -6.26 7.39
C PHE A 20 4.08 -7.68 7.54
N VAL A 21 4.96 -8.62 7.90
CA VAL A 21 4.58 -10.01 8.13
C VAL A 21 3.53 -10.11 9.23
N ASP A 22 3.80 -9.45 10.36
CA ASP A 22 2.89 -9.48 11.52
C ASP A 22 1.51 -8.92 11.18
N MET A 23 1.46 -7.77 10.51
CA MET A 23 0.20 -7.10 10.23
C MET A 23 -0.61 -7.77 9.12
N SER A 24 0.06 -8.34 8.13
CA SER A 24 -0.64 -8.96 6.99
C SER A 24 -1.15 -10.37 7.29
N GLY A 25 -0.52 -11.06 8.22
CA GLY A 25 -0.82 -12.45 8.51
C GLY A 25 -0.18 -13.44 7.54
N TYR A 26 0.54 -12.94 6.53
CA TYR A 26 1.29 -13.79 5.60
C TYR A 26 2.71 -13.98 6.10
N THR A 27 3.34 -15.09 5.72
CA THR A 27 4.78 -15.27 5.98
C THR A 27 5.57 -14.48 4.95
N GLU A 28 6.84 -14.22 5.25
CA GLU A 28 7.72 -13.55 4.29
C GLU A 28 7.80 -14.33 2.97
N ALA A 29 7.89 -15.65 3.04
CA ALA A 29 7.94 -16.49 1.84
C ALA A 29 6.68 -16.36 0.99
N GLU A 30 5.52 -16.15 1.61
CA GLU A 30 4.25 -15.95 0.90
C GLU A 30 4.17 -14.55 0.27
N ILE A 31 4.85 -13.56 0.84
CA ILE A 31 4.79 -12.16 0.41
C ILE A 31 5.75 -11.88 -0.75
N ILE A 32 7.00 -12.30 -0.62
CA ILE A 32 8.05 -12.00 -1.60
C ILE A 32 7.71 -12.66 -2.94
N GLY A 33 7.79 -11.88 -4.00
CA GLY A 33 7.46 -12.36 -5.34
C GLY A 33 6.00 -12.19 -5.73
N GLN A 34 5.16 -11.70 -4.81
CA GLN A 34 3.75 -11.45 -5.08
C GLN A 34 3.51 -9.99 -5.44
N PRO A 35 2.50 -9.70 -6.29
CA PRO A 35 2.13 -8.32 -6.53
C PRO A 35 1.56 -7.70 -5.27
N HIS A 36 1.84 -6.41 -5.07
CA HIS A 36 1.39 -5.70 -3.87
C HIS A 36 -0.14 -5.73 -3.70
N CYS A 37 -0.87 -5.93 -4.78
CA CYS A 37 -2.34 -5.97 -4.76
C CYS A 37 -2.92 -7.16 -3.99
N ILE A 38 -2.11 -8.15 -3.58
CA ILE A 38 -2.62 -9.24 -2.72
C ILE A 38 -3.19 -8.73 -1.40
N LEU A 39 -2.74 -7.55 -0.97
CA LEU A 39 -3.20 -6.93 0.28
C LEU A 39 -4.37 -5.98 0.06
N ARG A 40 -4.79 -5.77 -1.19
CA ARG A 40 -5.85 -4.81 -1.49
C ARG A 40 -7.19 -5.30 -0.97
N HIS A 41 -7.82 -4.48 -0.11
CA HIS A 41 -9.18 -4.75 0.33
C HIS A 41 -10.17 -4.37 -0.78
N PRO A 42 -11.24 -5.16 -0.97
CA PRO A 42 -12.25 -4.86 -2.02
C PRO A 42 -12.91 -3.49 -1.88
N ASP A 43 -12.96 -2.94 -0.66
CA ASP A 43 -13.55 -1.62 -0.41
C ASP A 43 -12.69 -0.46 -0.91
N MET A 44 -11.42 -0.72 -1.27
CA MET A 44 -10.55 0.33 -1.81
C MET A 44 -10.96 0.65 -3.24
N PRO A 45 -11.26 1.94 -3.54
CA PRO A 45 -11.67 2.30 -4.89
C PRO A 45 -10.50 2.20 -5.87
N ALA A 46 -10.81 1.76 -7.09
CA ALA A 46 -9.82 1.68 -8.17
C ALA A 46 -9.16 3.03 -8.44
N ALA A 47 -9.91 4.12 -8.28
CA ALA A 47 -9.40 5.48 -8.48
C ALA A 47 -8.23 5.80 -7.54
N ALA A 48 -8.25 5.30 -6.29
CA ALA A 48 -7.17 5.54 -5.34
C ALA A 48 -5.87 4.86 -5.79
N PHE A 49 -5.95 3.64 -6.30
CA PHE A 49 -4.77 2.93 -6.80
C PHE A 49 -4.27 3.53 -8.11
N ARG A 50 -5.16 4.01 -8.96
CA ARG A 50 -4.78 4.69 -10.20
C ARG A 50 -4.00 5.96 -9.88
N ASP A 51 -4.48 6.75 -8.92
CA ASP A 51 -3.79 7.95 -8.47
C ASP A 51 -2.41 7.64 -7.91
N LEU A 52 -2.30 6.58 -7.09
CA LEU A 52 -1.03 6.12 -6.55
C LEU A 52 -0.03 5.83 -7.67
N TRP A 53 -0.41 4.97 -8.61
CA TRP A 53 0.49 4.55 -9.68
C TRP A 53 0.86 5.69 -10.61
N ASP A 54 -0.09 6.53 -10.99
CA ASP A 54 0.18 7.69 -11.85
C ASP A 54 1.17 8.64 -11.17
N THR A 55 1.04 8.85 -9.86
CA THR A 55 1.91 9.74 -9.10
C THR A 55 3.34 9.21 -9.04
N VAL A 56 3.51 7.95 -8.61
CA VAL A 56 4.85 7.40 -8.39
C VAL A 56 5.57 7.09 -9.70
N LYS A 57 4.85 6.71 -10.75
CA LYS A 57 5.45 6.51 -12.07
C LYS A 57 5.92 7.82 -12.69
N ALA A 58 5.33 8.94 -12.26
CA ALA A 58 5.79 10.28 -12.67
C ALA A 58 6.99 10.77 -11.85
N GLY A 59 7.52 9.94 -10.96
CA GLY A 59 8.68 10.29 -10.14
C GLY A 59 8.34 11.06 -8.87
N ARG A 60 7.07 11.07 -8.46
CA ARG A 60 6.61 11.85 -7.29
C ARG A 60 6.20 10.95 -6.15
N GLN A 61 6.22 11.51 -4.94
CA GLN A 61 5.77 10.82 -3.74
C GLN A 61 4.24 10.83 -3.66
N TRP A 62 3.67 9.69 -3.29
CA TRP A 62 2.23 9.57 -3.02
C TRP A 62 2.01 9.34 -1.54
N ASN A 63 0.96 9.97 -0.99
CA ASN A 63 0.52 9.75 0.38
C ASN A 63 -0.99 9.49 0.38
N GLY A 64 -1.42 8.55 1.21
CA GLY A 64 -2.85 8.28 1.31
C GLY A 64 -3.18 7.19 2.31
N TYR A 65 -4.47 7.09 2.60
CA TYR A 65 -5.00 6.06 3.50
C TYR A 65 -5.35 4.82 2.69
N VAL A 66 -4.92 3.66 3.18
CA VAL A 66 -5.13 2.39 2.48
C VAL A 66 -5.74 1.39 3.45
N LYS A 67 -6.79 0.72 3.01
CA LYS A 67 -7.38 -0.40 3.72
C LYS A 67 -6.84 -1.67 3.11
N ASN A 68 -6.21 -2.50 3.93
CA ASN A 68 -5.60 -3.74 3.49
C ASN A 68 -6.35 -4.94 4.04
N LEU A 69 -6.32 -6.04 3.27
CA LEU A 69 -6.91 -7.32 3.64
C LEU A 69 -5.82 -8.20 4.26
N ARG A 70 -6.13 -8.81 5.42
CA ARG A 70 -5.26 -9.78 6.05
C ARG A 70 -5.52 -11.18 5.46
N LYS A 71 -4.54 -12.06 5.58
CA LYS A 71 -4.70 -13.46 5.14
C LYS A 71 -5.90 -14.14 5.80
N ASP A 72 -6.19 -13.79 7.07
CA ASP A 72 -7.31 -14.40 7.82
C ASP A 72 -8.68 -13.81 7.47
N GLY A 73 -8.76 -12.89 6.53
CA GLY A 73 -10.01 -12.24 6.13
C GLY A 73 -10.29 -10.94 6.87
N GLY A 74 -9.50 -10.61 7.90
CA GLY A 74 -9.62 -9.34 8.59
C GLY A 74 -9.04 -8.20 7.77
N HIS A 75 -9.09 -7.00 8.31
CA HIS A 75 -8.55 -5.81 7.63
C HIS A 75 -7.81 -4.92 8.60
N TYR A 76 -6.99 -4.01 8.04
CA TYR A 76 -6.33 -2.97 8.80
C TYR A 76 -6.13 -1.74 7.92
N TRP A 77 -6.13 -0.58 8.56
CA TRP A 77 -5.91 0.69 7.89
C TRP A 77 -4.50 1.18 8.13
N VAL A 78 -3.90 1.78 7.11
CA VAL A 78 -2.59 2.40 7.21
C VAL A 78 -2.61 3.76 6.52
N TYR A 79 -1.72 4.66 6.96
CA TYR A 79 -1.37 5.84 6.22
C TYR A 79 -0.07 5.53 5.49
N ALA A 80 -0.12 5.50 4.17
CA ALA A 80 0.98 5.06 3.33
C ALA A 80 1.70 6.24 2.70
N THR A 81 3.04 6.13 2.66
CA THR A 81 3.90 7.01 1.87
C THR A 81 4.63 6.12 0.89
N VAL A 82 4.44 6.36 -0.40
CA VAL A 82 5.08 5.57 -1.47
C VAL A 82 5.97 6.48 -2.29
N VAL A 83 7.23 6.07 -2.46
CA VAL A 83 8.20 6.85 -3.23
C VAL A 83 8.85 5.98 -4.28
N PRO A 84 9.18 6.56 -5.46
CA PRO A 84 9.97 5.83 -6.43
C PRO A 84 11.42 5.74 -5.99
N ASN A 85 12.06 4.60 -6.24
CA ASN A 85 13.49 4.40 -6.05
C ASN A 85 14.15 4.71 -7.38
N ILE A 86 15.06 5.70 -7.40
CA ILE A 86 15.66 6.19 -8.62
C ILE A 86 17.15 5.88 -8.60
N ARG A 87 17.64 5.28 -9.68
CA ARG A 87 19.08 5.01 -9.90
C ARG A 87 19.44 5.48 -11.29
N ASP A 88 20.48 6.30 -11.37
CA ASP A 88 20.98 6.84 -12.65
C ASP A 88 19.86 7.49 -13.48
N GLY A 89 18.98 8.23 -12.79
CA GLY A 89 17.88 8.94 -13.44
C GLY A 89 16.69 8.08 -13.82
N GLN A 90 16.71 6.79 -13.50
CA GLN A 90 15.63 5.87 -13.87
C GLN A 90 14.98 5.26 -12.63
N ILE A 91 13.67 5.06 -12.71
CA ILE A 91 12.92 4.38 -11.66
C ILE A 91 13.23 2.89 -11.73
N VAL A 92 13.72 2.33 -10.62
CA VAL A 92 14.07 0.90 -10.52
C VAL A 92 13.15 0.13 -9.59
N GLY A 93 12.21 0.82 -8.94
CA GLY A 93 11.25 0.21 -8.04
C GLY A 93 10.59 1.24 -7.17
N PHE A 94 9.87 0.77 -6.15
CA PHE A 94 9.14 1.66 -5.24
C PHE A 94 9.31 1.21 -3.80
N THR A 95 9.30 2.17 -2.87
CA THR A 95 9.33 1.89 -1.43
C THR A 95 8.05 2.43 -0.81
N SER A 96 7.37 1.60 -0.02
CA SER A 96 6.17 1.98 0.71
C SER A 96 6.46 1.92 2.20
N VAL A 97 6.21 3.04 2.90
CA VAL A 97 6.32 3.12 4.36
C VAL A 97 4.92 3.42 4.88
N ARG A 98 4.42 2.59 5.79
CA ARG A 98 3.06 2.69 6.29
C ARG A 98 3.08 2.73 7.80
N ARG A 99 2.17 3.54 8.36
CA ARG A 99 2.00 3.67 9.80
C ARG A 99 0.52 3.57 10.15
N GLU A 100 0.23 3.27 11.41
CA GLU A 100 -1.14 3.23 11.89
C GLU A 100 -1.72 4.64 11.92
N PRO A 101 -2.84 4.91 11.24
CA PRO A 101 -3.48 6.22 11.28
C PRO A 101 -4.33 6.37 12.55
N SER A 102 -4.68 7.62 12.89
CA SER A 102 -5.64 7.85 13.97
C SER A 102 -7.02 7.35 13.57
N ARG A 103 -7.83 6.96 14.56
CA ARG A 103 -9.20 6.50 14.29
C ARG A 103 -10.04 7.56 13.59
N GLU A 104 -9.87 8.82 13.96
CA GLU A 104 -10.58 9.94 13.33
C GLU A 104 -10.27 10.01 11.83
N LYS A 105 -9.01 9.83 11.45
CA LYS A 105 -8.60 9.84 10.06
C LYS A 105 -9.12 8.62 9.31
N VAL A 106 -9.18 7.48 9.96
CA VAL A 106 -9.75 6.26 9.37
C VAL A 106 -11.23 6.48 9.05
N ILE A 107 -12.00 7.06 9.97
CA ILE A 107 -13.42 7.34 9.76
C ILE A 107 -13.62 8.26 8.55
N ALA A 108 -12.80 9.31 8.45
CA ALA A 108 -12.87 10.24 7.32
C ALA A 108 -12.53 9.55 5.99
N ALA A 109 -11.52 8.70 5.99
CA ALA A 109 -11.11 7.96 4.80
C ALA A 109 -12.19 6.97 4.37
N GLU A 110 -12.80 6.26 5.31
CA GLU A 110 -13.89 5.34 5.01
C GLU A 110 -15.06 6.04 4.34
N ALA A 111 -15.45 7.20 4.87
CA ALA A 111 -16.56 7.98 4.31
C ALA A 111 -16.24 8.44 2.89
N HIS A 112 -15.01 8.92 2.67
CA HIS A 112 -14.57 9.37 1.35
C HIS A 112 -14.56 8.23 0.33
N TYR A 113 -13.97 7.09 0.69
CA TYR A 113 -13.87 5.96 -0.22
C TYR A 113 -15.23 5.32 -0.50
N ARG A 114 -16.11 5.32 0.50
CA ARG A 114 -17.49 4.84 0.31
C ARG A 114 -18.21 5.70 -0.72
N SER A 115 -18.02 7.02 -0.70
CA SER A 115 -18.64 7.90 -1.69
C SER A 115 -18.11 7.64 -3.10
N LEU A 116 -16.83 7.27 -3.24
CA LEU A 116 -16.24 6.93 -4.52
C LEU A 116 -16.76 5.60 -5.05
N ASN A 117 -17.01 4.63 -4.16
CA ASN A 117 -17.49 3.30 -4.53
C ASN A 117 -19.01 3.25 -4.72
N GLY A 118 -19.74 4.05 -3.97
CA GLY A 118 -21.20 3.98 -3.89
C GLY A 118 -21.94 4.92 -4.82
N SER A 119 -21.24 5.68 -5.61
CA SER A 119 -21.85 6.66 -6.52
C SER A 119 -22.49 6.00 -7.73
#